data_40434009351cf2bee89282ad55ebe4f4
#
_entry.id   40434009351cf2bee89282ad55ebe4f4
#
_cell.length_a   1.000
_cell.length_b   1.000
_cell.length_c   1.000
_cell.angle_alpha   90.00
_cell.angle_beta   90.00
_cell.angle_gamma   90.00
#
_symmetry.space_group_name_H-M   'P 1'
#
loop_
_entity.id
_entity.type
_entity.pdbx_description
1 polymer ?
#
loop_
_entity_poly.entity_id
_entity_poly.type
_entity_poly.pdbx_seq_one_letter_code
_entity_poly.pdbx_strand_id
1 'polypeptide(L)'
;MSLHQDGAGETDHLDRLWTPHRMAYIRGENKPADSAAGHQCPFCRIPTLDDAEGLVVARGELCFAVLNLYTYSPGHLMVCPYRHVPDYAELTDEETHEIAAFTQAAMRTVRSVSGAHGFNIGMNQGAVAGAGIAAHMHQHVVPRWSGDQNFMPIIGRTRALPQLLADTRKLLAEAWPG
;
A
#
# COMPACT_ATOMS: atom_id res chain seq x y z
N MET A 1 1.75 -24.77 -32.07
CA MET A 1 2.33 -24.68 -30.73
C MET A 1 1.20 -24.90 -29.76
N SER A 2 1.21 -25.98 -29.01
CA SER A 2 0.13 -26.33 -28.08
C SER A 2 0.26 -25.47 -26.83
N LEU A 3 -0.81 -24.77 -26.43
CA LEU A 3 -0.91 -23.97 -25.20
C LEU A 3 -0.74 -24.80 -23.89
N HIS A 4 -0.52 -26.11 -24.02
CA HIS A 4 -0.33 -27.04 -22.89
C HIS A 4 1.14 -27.37 -22.59
N GLN A 5 2.10 -26.81 -23.32
CA GLN A 5 3.52 -27.11 -23.09
C GLN A 5 4.27 -26.07 -22.26
N ASP A 6 3.65 -24.91 -21.99
CA ASP A 6 4.30 -23.86 -21.24
C ASP A 6 3.72 -23.79 -19.82
N GLY A 7 4.29 -24.57 -18.89
CA GLY A 7 4.22 -24.27 -17.46
C GLY A 7 3.32 -25.13 -16.57
N ALA A 8 2.47 -26.01 -17.10
CA ALA A 8 1.70 -26.91 -16.23
C ALA A 8 2.46 -28.21 -15.97
N GLY A 9 3.29 -28.23 -14.95
CA GLY A 9 4.02 -29.43 -14.50
C GLY A 9 5.52 -29.43 -14.76
N GLU A 10 6.07 -28.43 -15.44
CA GLU A 10 7.51 -28.20 -15.50
C GLU A 10 7.93 -27.19 -14.42
N THR A 11 9.15 -27.32 -13.91
CA THR A 11 9.77 -26.30 -13.06
C THR A 11 9.72 -24.98 -13.80
N ASP A 12 8.93 -24.02 -13.28
CA ASP A 12 8.94 -22.66 -13.79
C ASP A 12 10.39 -22.13 -13.71
N HIS A 13 10.83 -21.43 -14.74
CA HIS A 13 12.16 -20.82 -14.80
C HIS A 13 12.23 -19.55 -13.93
N LEU A 14 11.33 -19.39 -12.97
CA LEU A 14 11.30 -18.25 -12.07
C LEU A 14 12.24 -18.48 -10.88
N ASP A 15 13.27 -17.66 -10.80
CA ASP A 15 14.09 -17.56 -9.60
C ASP A 15 13.24 -17.07 -8.44
N ARG A 16 13.06 -17.90 -7.41
CA ARG A 16 12.33 -17.53 -6.20
C ARG A 16 13.22 -16.73 -5.28
N LEU A 17 12.97 -15.44 -5.22
CA LEU A 17 13.62 -14.57 -4.25
C LEU A 17 13.14 -14.91 -2.83
N TRP A 18 13.99 -15.54 -2.06
CA TRP A 18 13.75 -15.79 -0.65
C TRP A 18 13.77 -14.48 0.13
N THR A 19 12.66 -14.13 0.77
CA THR A 19 12.50 -12.93 1.58
C THR A 19 12.26 -13.31 3.06
N PRO A 20 13.28 -13.80 3.78
CA PRO A 20 13.11 -14.31 5.15
C PRO A 20 12.60 -13.25 6.12
N HIS A 21 12.82 -11.95 5.85
CA HIS A 21 12.24 -10.85 6.61
C HIS A 21 10.71 -10.75 6.49
N ARG A 22 10.09 -11.26 5.41
CA ARG A 22 8.64 -11.39 5.31
C ARG A 22 8.09 -12.52 6.16
N MET A 23 8.92 -13.50 6.54
CA MET A 23 8.46 -14.62 7.38
C MET A 23 8.09 -14.17 8.79
N ALA A 24 8.83 -13.24 9.39
CA ALA A 24 8.45 -12.63 10.68
C ALA A 24 7.07 -11.96 10.57
N TYR A 25 6.87 -11.18 9.50
CA TYR A 25 5.60 -10.54 9.21
C TYR A 25 4.47 -11.55 8.92
N ILE A 26 4.74 -12.59 8.12
CA ILE A 26 3.77 -13.67 7.80
C ILE A 26 3.40 -14.46 9.06
N ARG A 27 4.36 -14.70 9.97
CA ARG A 27 4.14 -15.37 11.26
C ARG A 27 3.41 -14.50 12.28
N GLY A 28 3.10 -13.25 11.95
CA GLY A 28 2.40 -12.32 12.84
C GLY A 28 3.30 -11.66 13.90
N GLU A 29 4.62 -11.82 13.80
CA GLU A 29 5.56 -11.14 14.66
C GLU A 29 5.50 -9.63 14.38
N ASN A 30 5.17 -8.83 15.41
CA ASN A 30 4.98 -7.38 15.32
C ASN A 30 3.82 -6.92 14.40
N LYS A 31 2.84 -7.78 14.09
CA LYS A 31 1.60 -7.31 13.48
C LYS A 31 0.76 -6.57 14.51
N PRO A 32 0.13 -5.44 14.13
CA PRO A 32 -1.00 -4.93 14.91
C PRO A 32 -2.05 -6.06 15.03
N ALA A 33 -2.69 -6.15 16.19
CA ALA A 33 -3.74 -7.16 16.37
C ALA A 33 -4.79 -6.97 15.27
N ASP A 34 -5.05 -8.05 14.52
CA ASP A 34 -6.11 -8.09 13.52
C ASP A 34 -7.43 -8.20 14.28
N SER A 35 -7.90 -7.08 14.82
CA SER A 35 -9.08 -7.06 15.68
C SER A 35 -10.28 -6.57 14.89
N ALA A 36 -11.34 -7.33 15.01
CA ALA A 36 -12.65 -7.04 14.43
C ALA A 36 -13.33 -5.77 15.00
N ALA A 37 -12.71 -5.02 15.92
CA ALA A 37 -13.32 -3.87 16.58
C ALA A 37 -12.54 -2.58 16.36
N GLY A 38 -13.22 -1.58 15.83
CA GLY A 38 -12.76 -0.28 15.35
C GLY A 38 -11.57 0.39 16.05
N HIS A 39 -11.47 0.42 17.36
CA HIS A 39 -10.39 1.14 18.07
C HIS A 39 -9.01 0.48 18.01
N GLN A 40 -8.93 -0.80 17.73
CA GLN A 40 -7.65 -1.53 17.61
C GLN A 40 -7.18 -1.61 16.15
N CYS A 41 -8.05 -1.34 15.18
CA CYS A 41 -7.69 -1.27 13.78
C CYS A 41 -6.91 0.02 13.50
N PRO A 42 -5.68 -0.06 12.95
CA PRO A 42 -4.89 1.13 12.62
C PRO A 42 -5.63 2.07 11.68
N PHE A 43 -6.32 1.55 10.67
CA PHE A 43 -7.03 2.37 9.69
C PHE A 43 -8.30 3.03 10.24
N CYS A 44 -8.91 2.49 11.31
CA CYS A 44 -9.97 3.20 12.04
C CYS A 44 -9.40 4.28 12.97
N ARG A 45 -8.18 4.06 13.49
CA ARG A 45 -7.54 5.01 14.41
C ARG A 45 -6.90 6.19 13.68
N ILE A 46 -6.25 5.97 12.55
CA ILE A 46 -5.56 7.02 11.78
C ILE A 46 -6.43 8.25 11.54
N PRO A 47 -7.70 8.15 11.11
CA PRO A 47 -8.55 9.33 10.89
C PRO A 47 -8.86 10.16 12.14
N THR A 48 -8.67 9.60 13.34
CA THR A 48 -8.89 10.30 14.61
C THR A 48 -7.68 11.09 15.08
N LEU A 49 -6.54 10.93 14.43
CA LEU A 49 -5.28 11.62 14.71
C LEU A 49 -5.17 12.92 13.90
N ASP A 50 -4.23 13.77 14.30
CA ASP A 50 -3.75 14.85 13.45
C ASP A 50 -3.13 14.27 12.17
N ASP A 51 -3.28 14.98 11.04
CA ASP A 51 -2.82 14.49 9.72
C ASP A 51 -1.31 14.23 9.68
N ALA A 52 -0.52 15.01 10.41
CA ALA A 52 0.93 14.79 10.47
C ALA A 52 1.26 13.55 11.31
N GLU A 53 0.58 13.33 12.43
CA GLU A 53 0.76 12.16 13.28
C GLU A 53 0.28 10.89 12.57
N GLY A 54 -0.91 10.95 11.94
CA GLY A 54 -1.50 9.83 11.20
C GLY A 54 -0.87 9.57 9.83
N LEU A 55 0.06 10.42 9.37
CA LEU A 55 0.63 10.41 8.01
C LEU A 55 -0.45 10.53 6.92
N VAL A 56 -1.57 11.18 7.22
CA VAL A 56 -2.67 11.42 6.29
C VAL A 56 -2.26 12.49 5.29
N VAL A 57 -2.41 12.19 4.02
CA VAL A 57 -2.09 13.09 2.90
C VAL A 57 -3.32 13.87 2.44
N ALA A 58 -4.47 13.19 2.38
CA ALA A 58 -5.73 13.81 2.00
C ALA A 58 -6.93 13.09 2.63
N ARG A 59 -8.00 13.85 2.86
CA ARG A 59 -9.27 13.37 3.39
C ARG A 59 -10.37 13.62 2.38
N GLY A 60 -11.18 12.61 2.09
CA GLY A 60 -12.42 12.69 1.34
C GLY A 60 -13.64 12.58 2.25
N GLU A 61 -14.77 12.33 1.65
CA GLU A 61 -16.03 12.10 2.38
C GLU A 61 -16.15 10.67 2.90
N LEU A 62 -15.74 9.68 2.10
CA LEU A 62 -15.88 8.25 2.38
C LEU A 62 -14.54 7.54 2.55
N CYS A 63 -13.44 8.14 2.05
CA CYS A 63 -12.11 7.56 2.15
C CYS A 63 -11.03 8.59 2.46
N PHE A 64 -9.83 8.12 2.74
CA PHE A 64 -8.64 8.97 2.97
C PHE A 64 -7.41 8.34 2.31
N ALA A 65 -6.43 9.18 1.99
CA ALA A 65 -5.13 8.76 1.50
C ALA A 65 -4.09 8.92 2.62
N VAL A 66 -3.30 7.89 2.87
CA VAL A 66 -2.31 7.83 3.95
C VAL A 66 -0.99 7.24 3.44
N LEU A 67 0.16 7.72 3.93
CA LEU A 67 1.44 7.07 3.67
C LEU A 67 1.53 5.74 4.42
N ASN A 68 2.05 4.73 3.73
CA ASN A 68 2.33 3.46 4.38
C ASN A 68 3.57 3.59 5.29
N LEU A 69 3.39 3.33 6.58
CA LEU A 69 4.49 3.31 7.56
C LEU A 69 5.55 2.26 7.19
N TYR A 70 5.12 1.12 6.63
CA TYR A 70 6.00 0.04 6.16
C TYR A 70 6.15 0.08 4.65
N THR A 71 6.65 1.19 4.16
CA THR A 71 6.71 1.52 2.73
C THR A 71 7.50 0.52 1.89
N TYR A 72 7.01 0.21 0.69
CA TYR A 72 7.73 -0.59 -0.31
C TYR A 72 8.65 0.25 -1.19
N SER A 73 8.29 1.51 -1.39
CA SER A 73 9.08 2.52 -2.10
C SER A 73 8.73 3.91 -1.57
N PRO A 74 9.59 4.94 -1.77
CA PRO A 74 9.27 6.31 -1.37
C PRO A 74 7.92 6.76 -1.93
N GLY A 75 7.09 7.41 -1.10
CA GLY A 75 5.77 7.87 -1.54
C GLY A 75 4.72 6.76 -1.71
N HIS A 76 4.93 5.58 -1.13
CA HIS A 76 3.92 4.52 -1.11
C HIS A 76 2.71 4.95 -0.31
N LEU A 77 1.61 5.21 -1.00
CA LEU A 77 0.31 5.58 -0.43
C LEU A 77 -0.62 4.37 -0.32
N MET A 78 -1.55 4.50 0.60
CA MET A 78 -2.73 3.65 0.68
C MET A 78 -3.98 4.52 0.63
N VAL A 79 -5.02 4.04 -0.04
CA VAL A 79 -6.37 4.64 -0.03
C VAL A 79 -7.28 3.70 0.74
N CYS A 80 -7.89 4.21 1.80
CA CYS A 80 -8.66 3.43 2.76
C CYS A 80 -10.05 4.05 2.96
N PRO A 81 -11.14 3.29 2.97
CA PRO A 81 -12.44 3.81 3.39
C PRO A 81 -12.42 4.15 4.89
N TYR A 82 -13.28 5.09 5.33
CA TYR A 82 -13.46 5.32 6.76
C TYR A 82 -14.22 4.17 7.43
N ARG A 83 -15.13 3.54 6.69
CA ARG A 83 -15.90 2.40 7.16
C ARG A 83 -15.00 1.18 7.33
N HIS A 84 -15.11 0.53 8.48
CA HIS A 84 -14.39 -0.71 8.76
C HIS A 84 -15.00 -1.87 7.98
N VAL A 85 -14.46 -2.18 6.83
CA VAL A 85 -14.94 -3.21 5.91
C VAL A 85 -13.75 -4.03 5.41
N PRO A 86 -13.79 -5.37 5.51
CA PRO A 86 -12.67 -6.23 5.11
C PRO A 86 -12.61 -6.49 3.61
N ASP A 87 -13.77 -6.57 2.95
CA ASP A 87 -13.89 -7.06 1.59
C ASP A 87 -14.24 -5.93 0.61
N TYR A 88 -13.52 -5.88 -0.49
CA TYR A 88 -13.78 -4.94 -1.59
C TYR A 88 -15.18 -5.09 -2.16
N ALA A 89 -15.71 -6.33 -2.19
CA ALA A 89 -17.06 -6.61 -2.70
C ALA A 89 -18.18 -6.05 -1.78
N GLU A 90 -17.85 -5.66 -0.54
CA GLU A 90 -18.79 -5.07 0.41
C GLU A 90 -18.79 -3.53 0.40
N LEU A 91 -17.95 -2.90 -0.43
CA LEU A 91 -17.96 -1.45 -0.62
C LEU A 91 -19.26 -1.00 -1.31
N THR A 92 -19.71 0.20 -0.97
CA THR A 92 -20.78 0.84 -1.75
C THR A 92 -20.25 1.37 -3.07
N ASP A 93 -21.15 1.68 -3.99
CA ASP A 93 -20.78 2.28 -5.28
C ASP A 93 -20.09 3.64 -5.07
N GLU A 94 -20.55 4.44 -4.11
CA GLU A 94 -19.98 5.75 -3.77
C GLU A 94 -18.56 5.59 -3.19
N GLU A 95 -18.35 4.65 -2.27
CA GLU A 95 -17.02 4.35 -1.72
C GLU A 95 -16.06 3.89 -2.84
N THR A 96 -16.54 3.04 -3.73
CA THR A 96 -15.75 2.54 -4.87
C THR A 96 -15.36 3.69 -5.81
N HIS A 97 -16.29 4.59 -6.12
CA HIS A 97 -16.02 5.76 -6.96
C HIS A 97 -15.00 6.69 -6.32
N GLU A 98 -15.15 6.99 -5.03
CA GLU A 98 -14.23 7.90 -4.35
C GLU A 98 -12.83 7.29 -4.19
N ILE A 99 -12.72 5.99 -3.87
CA ILE A 99 -11.44 5.28 -3.83
C ILE A 99 -10.74 5.32 -5.19
N ALA A 100 -11.48 5.15 -6.29
CA ALA A 100 -10.93 5.26 -7.64
C ALA A 100 -10.43 6.69 -7.93
N ALA A 101 -11.20 7.71 -7.57
CA ALA A 101 -10.82 9.12 -7.74
C ALA A 101 -9.56 9.47 -6.91
N PHE A 102 -9.51 9.03 -5.66
CA PHE A 102 -8.36 9.21 -4.77
C PHE A 102 -7.12 8.48 -5.28
N THR A 103 -7.28 7.29 -5.83
CA THR A 103 -6.19 6.56 -6.48
C THR A 103 -5.61 7.34 -7.66
N GLN A 104 -6.45 7.90 -8.51
CA GLN A 104 -6.01 8.75 -9.62
C GLN A 104 -5.32 10.02 -9.12
N ALA A 105 -5.87 10.67 -8.07
CA ALA A 105 -5.26 11.85 -7.45
C ALA A 105 -3.88 11.50 -6.87
N ALA A 106 -3.76 10.40 -6.13
CA ALA A 106 -2.49 9.91 -5.59
C ALA A 106 -1.43 9.72 -6.69
N MET A 107 -1.80 9.07 -7.80
CA MET A 107 -0.88 8.86 -8.93
C MET A 107 -0.43 10.18 -9.55
N ARG A 108 -1.36 11.14 -9.76
CA ARG A 108 -1.01 12.47 -10.30
C ARG A 108 -0.08 13.23 -9.36
N THR A 109 -0.42 13.26 -8.08
CA THR A 109 0.36 13.94 -7.04
C THR A 109 1.77 13.38 -6.94
N VAL A 110 1.90 12.06 -6.77
CA VAL A 110 3.21 11.42 -6.67
C VAL A 110 4.03 11.63 -7.94
N ARG A 111 3.41 11.54 -9.12
CA ARG A 111 4.11 11.79 -10.39
C ARG A 111 4.61 13.22 -10.49
N SER A 112 3.82 14.21 -10.07
CA SER A 112 4.20 15.63 -10.15
C SER A 112 5.36 15.98 -9.22
N VAL A 113 5.41 15.41 -8.01
CA VAL A 113 6.44 15.76 -7.01
C VAL A 113 7.69 14.89 -7.07
N SER A 114 7.62 13.69 -7.61
CA SER A 114 8.73 12.73 -7.58
C SER A 114 9.16 12.18 -8.94
N GLY A 115 8.45 12.56 -10.01
CA GLY A 115 8.74 12.05 -11.34
C GLY A 115 8.58 10.54 -11.48
N ALA A 116 7.66 9.91 -10.76
CA ALA A 116 7.42 8.47 -10.85
C ALA A 116 7.07 8.05 -12.28
N HIS A 117 7.76 7.02 -12.78
CA HIS A 117 7.58 6.52 -14.14
C HIS A 117 6.37 5.58 -14.27
N GLY A 118 6.02 4.89 -13.20
CA GLY A 118 4.92 3.93 -13.16
C GLY A 118 4.40 3.71 -11.76
N PHE A 119 3.39 2.83 -11.64
CA PHE A 119 2.78 2.46 -10.36
C PHE A 119 2.40 0.99 -10.36
N ASN A 120 2.54 0.34 -9.21
CA ASN A 120 1.83 -0.89 -8.91
C ASN A 120 0.64 -0.51 -8.01
N ILE A 121 -0.56 -0.90 -8.43
CA ILE A 121 -1.81 -0.62 -7.73
C ILE A 121 -2.48 -1.95 -7.43
N GLY A 122 -2.99 -2.13 -6.22
CA GLY A 122 -3.69 -3.35 -5.85
C GLY A 122 -4.03 -3.44 -4.38
N MET A 123 -4.78 -4.47 -4.05
CA MET A 123 -5.24 -4.80 -2.69
C MET A 123 -4.92 -6.25 -2.39
N ASN A 124 -4.61 -6.53 -1.12
CA ASN A 124 -4.55 -7.89 -0.63
C ASN A 124 -5.87 -8.20 0.10
N GLN A 125 -6.68 -9.06 -0.49
CA GLN A 125 -7.96 -9.44 0.10
C GLN A 125 -7.81 -10.72 0.91
N GLY A 126 -7.96 -10.59 2.23
CA GLY A 126 -7.80 -11.67 3.20
C GLY A 126 -6.34 -12.00 3.55
N ALA A 127 -6.15 -12.70 4.66
CA ALA A 127 -4.83 -13.03 5.20
C ALA A 127 -4.01 -13.93 4.26
N VAL A 128 -4.66 -14.84 3.54
CA VAL A 128 -3.99 -15.76 2.58
C VAL A 128 -3.41 -15.02 1.38
N ALA A 129 -3.96 -13.86 1.03
CA ALA A 129 -3.44 -12.98 -0.02
C ALA A 129 -2.32 -12.06 0.49
N GLY A 130 -1.92 -12.16 1.75
CA GLY A 130 -0.85 -11.38 2.34
C GLY A 130 -1.27 -10.02 2.91
N ALA A 131 -2.58 -9.82 3.19
CA ALA A 131 -3.05 -8.64 3.88
C ALA A 131 -2.42 -8.55 5.27
N GLY A 132 -1.77 -7.43 5.58
CA GLY A 132 -1.22 -7.15 6.91
C GLY A 132 -2.31 -6.88 7.94
N ILE A 133 -3.37 -6.21 7.49
CA ILE A 133 -4.58 -5.90 8.24
C ILE A 133 -5.73 -6.38 7.35
N ALA A 134 -6.14 -7.66 7.57
CA ALA A 134 -7.15 -8.28 6.73
C ALA A 134 -8.56 -7.77 7.01
N ALA A 135 -8.78 -7.20 8.21
CA ALA A 135 -10.09 -6.74 8.64
C ALA A 135 -10.49 -5.35 8.12
N HIS A 136 -9.58 -4.64 7.44
CA HIS A 136 -9.87 -3.32 6.89
C HIS A 136 -9.26 -3.18 5.50
N MET A 137 -10.12 -3.00 4.49
CA MET A 137 -9.70 -2.84 3.10
C MET A 137 -8.80 -1.62 2.93
N HIS A 138 -7.72 -1.80 2.20
CA HIS A 138 -6.80 -0.73 1.83
C HIS A 138 -6.18 -1.01 0.47
N GLN A 139 -6.23 -0.01 -0.40
CA GLN A 139 -5.64 -0.09 -1.72
C GLN A 139 -4.26 0.54 -1.73
N HIS A 140 -3.25 -0.23 -2.12
CA HIS A 140 -1.89 0.25 -2.28
C HIS A 140 -1.72 1.01 -3.59
N VAL A 141 -0.97 2.14 -3.52
CA VAL A 141 -0.48 2.90 -4.66
C VAL A 141 1.04 3.03 -4.50
N VAL A 142 1.77 2.19 -5.20
CA VAL A 142 3.22 2.04 -5.05
C VAL A 142 3.93 2.66 -6.25
N PRO A 143 4.62 3.80 -6.09
CA PRO A 143 5.37 4.42 -7.17
C PRO A 143 6.56 3.56 -7.61
N ARG A 144 6.89 3.65 -8.91
CA ARG A 144 8.01 2.93 -9.51
C ARG A 144 8.84 3.86 -10.39
N TRP A 145 10.15 3.68 -10.36
CA TRP A 145 11.11 4.37 -11.21
C TRP A 145 11.96 3.35 -11.96
N SER A 146 12.43 3.71 -13.14
CA SER A 146 13.42 2.90 -13.85
C SER A 146 14.68 2.76 -12.99
N GLY A 147 15.09 1.53 -12.71
CA GLY A 147 16.24 1.26 -11.86
C GLY A 147 15.99 1.40 -10.34
N ASP A 148 14.75 1.46 -9.89
CA ASP A 148 14.39 1.55 -8.46
C ASP A 148 14.76 0.29 -7.66
N GLN A 149 15.00 -0.82 -8.33
CA GLN A 149 15.51 -2.04 -7.71
C GLN A 149 17.03 -2.13 -7.91
N ASN A 150 17.77 -2.12 -6.84
CA ASN A 150 19.21 -2.34 -6.81
C ASN A 150 19.54 -3.58 -5.96
N PHE A 151 20.82 -3.87 -5.79
CA PHE A 151 21.30 -5.04 -5.04
C PHE A 151 21.12 -4.90 -3.52
N MET A 152 20.85 -3.70 -2.97
CA MET A 152 20.77 -3.47 -1.53
C MET A 152 19.74 -4.32 -0.78
N PRO A 153 18.51 -4.53 -1.30
CA PRO A 153 17.56 -5.44 -0.67
C PRO A 153 18.05 -6.88 -0.61
N ILE A 154 18.87 -7.29 -1.58
CA ILE A 154 19.39 -8.66 -1.70
C ILE A 154 20.59 -8.85 -0.77
N ILE A 155 21.59 -7.98 -0.85
CA ILE A 155 22.86 -8.12 -0.11
C ILE A 155 22.76 -7.51 1.28
N GLY A 156 22.18 -6.29 1.39
CA GLY A 156 22.11 -5.52 2.63
C GLY A 156 20.85 -5.73 3.43
N ARG A 157 19.86 -6.44 2.92
CA ARG A 157 18.50 -6.56 3.51
C ARG A 157 17.92 -5.21 3.92
N THR A 158 18.27 -4.16 3.17
CA THR A 158 17.98 -2.76 3.46
C THR A 158 17.39 -2.09 2.25
N ARG A 159 16.42 -1.23 2.46
CA ARG A 159 15.88 -0.32 1.45
C ARG A 159 16.30 1.10 1.78
N ALA A 160 16.83 1.81 0.79
CA ALA A 160 17.10 3.23 0.95
C ALA A 160 15.78 4.01 0.87
N LEU A 161 15.49 4.79 1.91
CA LEU A 161 14.43 5.80 1.90
C LEU A 161 15.10 7.16 1.89
N PRO A 162 15.04 7.90 0.78
CA PRO A 162 15.78 9.15 0.63
C PRO A 162 15.19 10.32 1.43
N GLN A 163 13.96 10.18 1.93
CA GLN A 163 13.25 11.21 2.69
C GLN A 163 12.56 10.62 3.92
N LEU A 164 12.40 11.43 4.96
CA LEU A 164 11.57 11.09 6.11
C LEU A 164 10.10 11.03 5.69
N LEU A 165 9.32 10.15 6.34
CA LEU A 165 7.89 10.01 6.04
C LEU A 165 7.12 11.31 6.29
N ALA A 166 7.48 12.08 7.34
CA ALA A 166 6.85 13.36 7.64
C ALA A 166 7.05 14.39 6.50
N ASP A 167 8.26 14.47 5.95
CA ASP A 167 8.57 15.38 4.85
C ASP A 167 7.87 14.93 3.56
N THR A 168 7.87 13.62 3.28
CA THR A 168 7.14 13.05 2.15
C THR A 168 5.64 13.31 2.26
N ARG A 169 5.05 13.12 3.45
CA ARG A 169 3.64 13.41 3.71
C ARG A 169 3.32 14.88 3.42
N LYS A 170 4.11 15.80 3.98
CA LYS A 170 3.92 17.23 3.77
C LYS A 170 3.95 17.61 2.29
N LEU A 171 4.98 17.15 1.57
CA LEU A 171 5.15 17.40 0.14
C LEU A 171 3.94 16.91 -0.68
N LEU A 172 3.45 15.71 -0.38
CA LEU A 172 2.31 15.14 -1.08
C LEU A 172 1.00 15.85 -0.73
N ALA A 173 0.80 16.24 0.53
CA ALA A 173 -0.40 16.95 0.96
C ALA A 173 -0.48 18.35 0.33
N GLU A 174 0.64 19.08 0.25
CA GLU A 174 0.70 20.39 -0.39
C GLU A 174 0.43 20.32 -1.91
N ALA A 175 0.75 19.21 -2.55
CA ALA A 175 0.54 19.00 -3.99
C ALA A 175 -0.77 18.26 -4.32
N TRP A 176 -1.56 17.88 -3.31
CA TRP A 176 -2.80 17.16 -3.54
C TRP A 176 -3.83 18.08 -4.20
N PRO A 177 -4.52 17.63 -5.28
CA PRO A 177 -5.57 18.44 -5.90
C PRO A 177 -6.74 18.62 -4.92
N GLY A 178 -7.20 19.85 -4.79
CA GLY A 178 -8.39 20.20 -4.01
C GLY A 178 -9.66 19.65 -4.65
#